data_5811014a2d0aba9bcd8741ec7faa6fbb
#
_entry.id   5811014a2d0aba9bcd8741ec7faa6fbb
#
_cell.length_a   1.000
_cell.length_b   1.000
_cell.length_c   1.000
_cell.angle_alpha   90.00
_cell.angle_beta   90.00
_cell.angle_gamma   90.00
#
_symmetry.space_group_name_H-M   'P 1'
#
loop_
_entity.id
_entity.type
_entity.pdbx_description
1 polymer ?
#
loop_
_entity_poly.entity_id
_entity_poly.type
_entity_poly.pdbx_seq_one_letter_code
_entity_poly.pdbx_strand_id
1 'polypeptide(L)'
;MTLDDLGLVPTLRKFVREFGEKTGIAARFHLVGEERRLPGNYEGVLFRIIQEALTNVRKHARARTVEVTLTLQPHRVVAIVKDDGEGFDVAATEARLGRTRNLGLISMRERADLEKGHMEIRSQLGRGTEAKVTFDL
;
A
#
# COMPACT_ATOMS: atom_id res chain seq x y z
N MET A 1 -11.73 -18.52 -0.89
CA MET A 1 -12.55 -17.31 -0.64
C MET A 1 -11.87 -16.08 -1.20
N THR A 2 -12.62 -15.24 -1.85
CA THR A 2 -12.11 -14.08 -2.56
C THR A 2 -12.28 -12.81 -1.73
N LEU A 3 -11.68 -11.73 -2.22
CA LEU A 3 -11.85 -10.39 -1.65
C LEU A 3 -13.33 -10.01 -1.57
N ASP A 4 -14.11 -10.31 -2.60
CA ASP A 4 -15.55 -10.00 -2.64
C ASP A 4 -16.32 -10.73 -1.54
N ASP A 5 -15.93 -11.96 -1.23
CA ASP A 5 -16.60 -12.77 -0.19
C ASP A 5 -16.25 -12.30 1.21
N LEU A 6 -14.95 -12.07 1.48
CA LEU A 6 -14.45 -11.80 2.83
C LEU A 6 -14.38 -10.32 3.17
N GLY A 7 -14.25 -9.48 2.16
CA GLY A 7 -13.99 -8.07 2.34
C GLY A 7 -12.51 -7.75 2.50
N LEU A 8 -12.19 -6.47 2.51
CA LEU A 8 -10.82 -5.98 2.50
C LEU A 8 -10.04 -6.34 3.77
N VAL A 9 -10.63 -6.14 4.94
CA VAL A 9 -9.91 -6.29 6.20
C VAL A 9 -9.42 -7.72 6.42
N PRO A 10 -10.28 -8.76 6.36
CA PRO A 10 -9.80 -10.14 6.51
C PRO A 10 -8.79 -10.54 5.43
N THR A 11 -9.02 -10.08 4.21
CA THR A 11 -8.13 -10.38 3.08
C THR A 11 -6.75 -9.77 3.30
N LEU A 12 -6.67 -8.53 3.78
CA LEU A 12 -5.41 -7.87 4.08
C LEU A 12 -4.69 -8.54 5.26
N ARG A 13 -5.41 -8.92 6.31
CA ARG A 13 -4.78 -9.62 7.45
C ARG A 13 -4.06 -10.87 6.97
N LYS A 14 -4.71 -11.66 6.15
CA LYS A 14 -4.14 -12.87 5.59
C LYS A 14 -2.96 -12.58 4.66
N PHE A 15 -3.13 -11.62 3.77
CA PHE A 15 -2.12 -11.25 2.79
C PHE A 15 -0.83 -10.75 3.44
N VAL A 16 -0.95 -9.87 4.44
CA VAL A 16 0.20 -9.32 5.15
C VAL A 16 0.92 -10.42 5.94
N ARG A 17 0.17 -11.29 6.60
CA ARG A 17 0.76 -12.43 7.33
C ARG A 17 1.55 -13.33 6.39
N GLU A 18 0.96 -13.73 5.26
CA GLU A 18 1.62 -14.59 4.28
C GLU A 18 2.85 -13.91 3.67
N PHE A 19 2.77 -12.61 3.43
CA PHE A 19 3.89 -11.83 2.95
C PHE A 19 5.08 -11.93 3.91
N GLY A 20 4.84 -11.75 5.20
CA GLY A 20 5.88 -11.88 6.22
C GLY A 20 6.48 -13.27 6.25
N GLU A 21 5.64 -14.31 6.18
CA GLU A 21 6.10 -15.70 6.18
C GLU A 21 6.97 -16.01 4.96
N LYS A 22 6.59 -15.51 3.79
CA LYS A 22 7.33 -15.79 2.54
C LYS A 22 8.61 -15.02 2.41
N THR A 23 8.66 -13.81 2.94
CA THR A 23 9.82 -12.91 2.73
C THR A 23 10.78 -12.88 3.90
N GLY A 24 10.35 -13.29 5.08
CA GLY A 24 11.12 -13.14 6.31
C GLY A 24 11.11 -11.72 6.87
N ILE A 25 10.38 -10.80 6.23
CA ILE A 25 10.21 -9.43 6.72
C ILE A 25 9.15 -9.45 7.81
N ALA A 26 9.39 -8.76 8.93
CA ALA A 26 8.39 -8.63 9.98
C ALA A 26 7.27 -7.71 9.48
N ALA A 27 6.16 -8.30 9.09
CA ALA A 27 5.03 -7.59 8.49
C ALA A 27 3.86 -7.56 9.46
N ARG A 28 3.28 -6.37 9.67
CA ARG A 28 2.16 -6.15 10.58
C ARG A 28 1.03 -5.42 9.89
N PHE A 29 -0.20 -5.81 10.23
CA PHE A 29 -1.40 -5.15 9.77
C PHE A 29 -2.13 -4.51 10.96
N HIS A 30 -2.49 -3.24 10.82
CA HIS A 30 -3.23 -2.48 11.84
C HIS A 30 -4.52 -1.94 11.24
N LEU A 31 -5.63 -2.18 11.92
CA LEU A 31 -6.91 -1.57 11.59
C LEU A 31 -7.22 -0.47 12.59
N VAL A 32 -7.52 0.71 12.11
CA VAL A 32 -7.96 1.86 12.92
C VAL A 32 -9.41 2.17 12.53
N GLY A 33 -10.29 2.24 13.51
CA GLY A 33 -11.72 2.45 13.29
C GLY A 33 -12.51 1.15 13.29
N GLU A 34 -13.81 1.24 13.00
CA GLU A 34 -14.68 0.08 12.97
C GLU A 34 -14.57 -0.66 11.65
N GLU A 35 -14.43 -1.97 11.72
CA GLU A 35 -14.40 -2.81 10.53
C GLU A 35 -15.75 -2.75 9.81
N ARG A 36 -15.70 -2.47 8.50
CA ARG A 36 -16.89 -2.47 7.65
C ARG A 36 -16.50 -2.72 6.20
N ARG A 37 -17.48 -3.05 5.40
CA ARG A 37 -17.30 -3.16 3.95
C ARG A 37 -17.32 -1.78 3.33
N LEU A 38 -16.56 -1.60 2.26
CA LEU A 38 -16.51 -0.36 1.51
C LEU A 38 -17.36 -0.45 0.24
N PRO A 39 -17.97 0.67 -0.18
CA PRO A 39 -18.81 0.66 -1.39
C PRO A 39 -17.97 0.58 -2.67
N GLY A 40 -18.64 0.29 -3.77
CA GLY A 40 -18.07 0.35 -5.12
C GLY A 40 -16.81 -0.49 -5.27
N ASN A 41 -15.82 0.07 -5.95
CA ASN A 41 -14.57 -0.60 -6.27
C ASN A 41 -13.44 -0.30 -5.28
N TYR A 42 -13.72 0.40 -4.20
CA TYR A 42 -12.67 0.84 -3.27
C TYR A 42 -11.87 -0.31 -2.67
N GLU A 43 -12.52 -1.41 -2.31
CA GLU A 43 -11.81 -2.56 -1.73
C GLU A 43 -10.82 -3.16 -2.72
N GLY A 44 -11.23 -3.34 -3.96
CA GLY A 44 -10.35 -3.88 -5.01
C GLY A 44 -9.18 -2.96 -5.31
N VAL A 45 -9.44 -1.67 -5.43
CA VAL A 45 -8.39 -0.68 -5.71
C VAL A 45 -7.39 -0.60 -4.58
N LEU A 46 -7.87 -0.53 -3.33
CA LEU A 46 -7.01 -0.51 -2.15
C LEU A 46 -6.16 -1.77 -2.05
N PHE A 47 -6.76 -2.94 -2.27
CA PHE A 47 -6.01 -4.19 -2.22
C PHE A 47 -4.87 -4.19 -3.25
N ARG A 48 -5.14 -3.75 -4.48
CA ARG A 48 -4.13 -3.69 -5.54
C ARG A 48 -3.01 -2.73 -5.22
N ILE A 49 -3.33 -1.55 -4.68
CA ILE A 49 -2.33 -0.56 -4.29
C ILE A 49 -1.43 -1.10 -3.17
N ILE A 50 -2.03 -1.71 -2.15
CA ILE A 50 -1.27 -2.29 -1.03
C ILE A 50 -0.40 -3.45 -1.52
N GLN A 51 -0.94 -4.31 -2.39
CA GLN A 51 -0.20 -5.41 -2.98
C GLN A 51 1.03 -4.91 -3.73
N GLU A 52 0.87 -3.86 -4.54
CA GLU A 52 1.97 -3.26 -5.29
C GLU A 52 3.02 -2.64 -4.37
N ALA A 53 2.56 -1.94 -3.31
CA ALA A 53 3.47 -1.35 -2.33
C ALA A 53 4.28 -2.43 -1.61
N LEU A 54 3.66 -3.54 -1.22
CA LEU A 54 4.36 -4.66 -0.59
C LEU A 54 5.32 -5.36 -1.56
N THR A 55 4.96 -5.44 -2.83
CA THR A 55 5.87 -5.95 -3.86
C THR A 55 7.13 -5.09 -3.95
N ASN A 56 6.98 -3.76 -3.87
CA ASN A 56 8.11 -2.85 -3.84
C ASN A 56 9.00 -3.07 -2.61
N VAL A 57 8.39 -3.29 -1.45
CA VAL A 57 9.14 -3.59 -0.23
C VAL A 57 9.99 -4.85 -0.44
N ARG A 58 9.39 -5.91 -0.96
CA ARG A 58 10.10 -7.17 -1.21
C ARG A 58 11.24 -7.03 -2.20
N LYS A 59 11.03 -6.29 -3.28
CA LYS A 59 11.99 -6.22 -4.39
C LYS A 59 13.09 -5.19 -4.21
N HIS A 60 12.79 -4.08 -3.55
CA HIS A 60 13.64 -2.89 -3.63
C HIS A 60 14.06 -2.29 -2.29
N ALA A 61 13.31 -2.54 -1.22
CA ALA A 61 13.51 -1.76 0.00
C ALA A 61 14.61 -2.29 0.91
N ARG A 62 14.92 -3.57 0.88
CA ARG A 62 15.80 -4.24 1.84
C ARG A 62 15.36 -3.95 3.27
N ALA A 63 14.06 -3.96 3.49
CA ALA A 63 13.47 -3.65 4.78
C ALA A 63 13.54 -4.83 5.73
N ARG A 64 13.57 -4.53 7.04
CA ARG A 64 13.41 -5.54 8.10
C ARG A 64 11.97 -5.62 8.57
N THR A 65 11.27 -4.48 8.52
CA THR A 65 9.89 -4.39 8.97
C THR A 65 9.05 -3.63 7.96
N VAL A 66 7.76 -3.98 7.89
CA VAL A 66 6.76 -3.24 7.14
C VAL A 66 5.46 -3.23 7.92
N GLU A 67 4.78 -2.09 7.94
CA GLU A 67 3.49 -1.93 8.58
C GLU A 67 2.47 -1.48 7.55
N VAL A 68 1.33 -2.17 7.52
CA VAL A 68 0.17 -1.78 6.70
C VAL A 68 -0.91 -1.33 7.67
N THR A 69 -1.32 -0.07 7.55
CA THR A 69 -2.37 0.50 8.39
C THR A 69 -3.55 0.89 7.52
N LEU A 70 -4.73 0.40 7.87
CA LEU A 70 -5.97 0.76 7.21
C LEU A 70 -6.83 1.52 8.23
N THR A 71 -7.12 2.78 7.93
CA THR A 71 -7.95 3.64 8.78
C THR A 71 -9.31 3.83 8.12
N LEU A 72 -10.36 3.36 8.80
CA LEU A 72 -11.73 3.46 8.34
C LEU A 72 -12.46 4.54 9.13
N GLN A 73 -12.76 5.65 8.47
CA GLN A 73 -13.55 6.76 9.00
C GLN A 73 -14.92 6.77 8.33
N PRO A 74 -15.93 7.46 8.90
CA PRO A 74 -17.28 7.43 8.32
C PRO A 74 -17.35 7.80 6.83
N HIS A 75 -16.56 8.77 6.38
CA HIS A 75 -16.58 9.27 5.00
C HIS A 75 -15.23 9.25 4.33
N ARG A 76 -14.28 8.48 4.87
CA ARG A 76 -12.92 8.45 4.33
C ARG A 76 -12.24 7.14 4.69
N VAL A 77 -11.42 6.64 3.80
CA VAL A 77 -10.52 5.52 4.08
C VAL A 77 -9.09 5.93 3.73
N VAL A 78 -8.16 5.57 4.60
CA VAL A 78 -6.74 5.83 4.39
C VAL A 78 -5.98 4.52 4.54
N ALA A 79 -5.11 4.22 3.58
CA ALA A 79 -4.21 3.07 3.67
C ALA A 79 -2.77 3.56 3.62
N ILE A 80 -1.94 3.06 4.53
CA ILE A 80 -0.53 3.41 4.60
C ILE A 80 0.29 2.12 4.64
N VAL A 81 1.31 2.05 3.77
CA VAL A 81 2.32 1.00 3.78
C VAL A 81 3.65 1.66 4.07
N LYS A 82 4.22 1.34 5.23
CA LYS A 82 5.47 1.97 5.71
C LYS A 82 6.52 0.91 5.99
N ASP A 83 7.71 1.06 5.39
CA ASP A 83 8.85 0.18 5.65
C ASP A 83 10.04 0.97 6.20
N ASP A 84 10.99 0.22 6.78
CA ASP A 84 12.23 0.77 7.34
C ASP A 84 13.44 0.48 6.45
N GLY A 85 13.21 0.29 5.16
CA GLY A 85 14.26 -0.08 4.22
C GLY A 85 15.16 1.06 3.79
N GLU A 86 15.79 0.87 2.63
CA GLU A 86 16.77 1.82 2.09
C GLU A 86 16.15 3.16 1.68
N GLY A 87 14.88 3.15 1.28
CA GLY A 87 14.27 4.33 0.70
C GLY A 87 14.86 4.69 -0.65
N PHE A 88 14.37 5.78 -1.22
CA PHE A 88 14.85 6.29 -2.49
C PHE A 88 14.55 7.79 -2.60
N ASP A 89 15.18 8.43 -3.57
CA ASP A 89 14.87 9.83 -3.90
C ASP A 89 13.64 9.83 -4.81
N VAL A 90 12.51 10.29 -4.29
CA VAL A 90 11.23 10.28 -5.02
C VAL A 90 11.31 11.11 -6.28
N ALA A 91 11.85 12.32 -6.21
CA ALA A 91 11.95 13.21 -7.36
C ALA A 91 12.82 12.60 -8.47
N ALA A 92 13.99 12.05 -8.12
CA ALA A 92 14.88 11.42 -9.09
C ALA A 92 14.23 10.18 -9.71
N THR A 93 13.54 9.37 -8.88
CA THR A 93 12.87 8.16 -9.36
C THR A 93 11.71 8.50 -10.28
N GLU A 94 10.88 9.47 -9.93
CA GLU A 94 9.77 9.91 -10.77
C GLU A 94 10.26 10.45 -12.12
N ALA A 95 11.37 11.16 -12.16
CA ALA A 95 11.95 11.65 -13.40
C ALA A 95 12.35 10.50 -14.34
N ARG A 96 12.66 9.33 -13.82
CA ARG A 96 13.04 8.15 -14.59
C ARG A 96 11.90 7.20 -14.91
N LEU A 97 10.75 7.35 -14.27
CA LEU A 97 9.63 6.40 -14.40
C LEU A 97 9.09 6.29 -15.82
N GLY A 98 9.17 7.34 -16.62
CA GLY A 98 8.79 7.27 -18.01
C GLY A 98 9.62 6.29 -18.82
N ARG A 99 10.80 5.91 -18.32
CA ARG A 99 11.74 5.01 -19.00
C ARG A 99 11.69 3.59 -18.46
N THR A 100 11.62 3.44 -17.14
CA THR A 100 11.83 2.14 -16.50
C THR A 100 10.59 1.55 -15.84
N ARG A 101 9.64 2.37 -15.42
CA ARG A 101 8.44 1.98 -14.66
C ARG A 101 8.76 1.10 -13.44
N ASN A 102 9.97 1.22 -12.91
CA ASN A 102 10.34 0.50 -11.70
C ASN A 102 9.49 1.00 -10.53
N LEU A 103 9.24 0.16 -9.55
CA LEU A 103 8.52 0.47 -8.32
C LEU A 103 6.99 0.54 -8.44
N GLY A 104 6.43 0.44 -9.64
CA GLY A 104 4.97 0.45 -9.84
C GLY A 104 4.29 1.75 -9.40
N LEU A 105 5.04 2.86 -9.25
CA LEU A 105 4.48 4.13 -8.76
C LEU A 105 3.43 4.71 -9.69
N ILE A 106 3.66 4.62 -10.99
CA ILE A 106 2.69 5.09 -11.99
C ILE A 106 1.39 4.30 -11.87
N SER A 107 1.51 2.97 -11.77
CA SER A 107 0.34 2.08 -11.65
C SER A 107 -0.48 2.38 -10.40
N MET A 108 0.19 2.57 -9.24
CA MET A 108 -0.49 2.91 -7.99
C MET A 108 -1.24 4.23 -8.11
N ARG A 109 -0.62 5.25 -8.68
CA ARG A 109 -1.26 6.57 -8.84
C ARG A 109 -2.41 6.52 -9.82
N GLU A 110 -2.26 5.79 -10.92
CA GLU A 110 -3.35 5.62 -11.89
C GLU A 110 -4.56 4.95 -11.26
N ARG A 111 -4.34 3.92 -10.43
CA ARG A 111 -5.43 3.24 -9.74
C ARG A 111 -6.14 4.17 -8.76
N ALA A 112 -5.37 4.97 -8.01
CA ALA A 112 -5.96 5.94 -7.09
C ALA A 112 -6.76 7.01 -7.83
N ASP A 113 -6.22 7.52 -8.94
CA ASP A 113 -6.84 8.56 -9.74
C ASP A 113 -8.18 8.10 -10.36
N LEU A 114 -8.25 6.83 -10.80
CA LEU A 114 -9.48 6.27 -11.37
C LEU A 114 -10.66 6.35 -10.40
N GLU A 115 -10.40 6.25 -9.10
CA GLU A 115 -11.41 6.35 -8.04
C GLU A 115 -11.38 7.70 -7.32
N LYS A 116 -10.75 8.70 -7.95
CA LYS A 116 -10.64 10.07 -7.43
C LYS A 116 -9.98 10.13 -6.04
N GLY A 117 -9.01 9.23 -5.82
CA GLY A 117 -8.23 9.20 -4.60
C GLY A 117 -6.99 10.07 -4.70
N HIS A 118 -6.28 10.14 -3.59
CA HIS A 118 -5.02 10.87 -3.52
C HIS A 118 -3.91 9.94 -3.03
N MET A 119 -2.82 9.88 -3.80
CA MET A 119 -1.68 9.02 -3.49
C MET A 119 -0.45 9.86 -3.17
N GLU A 120 0.17 9.60 -2.02
CA GLU A 120 1.42 10.22 -1.63
C GLU A 120 2.49 9.17 -1.40
N ILE A 121 3.68 9.40 -1.94
CA ILE A 121 4.85 8.57 -1.67
C ILE A 121 5.88 9.45 -0.99
N ARG A 122 6.29 9.06 0.21
CA ARG A 122 7.36 9.71 0.96
C ARG A 122 8.50 8.72 1.14
N SER A 123 9.67 9.09 0.68
CA SER A 123 10.84 8.24 0.80
C SER A 123 12.09 9.11 0.83
N GLN A 124 13.07 8.70 1.63
CA GLN A 124 14.38 9.32 1.66
C GLN A 124 15.40 8.21 1.77
N LEU A 125 16.52 8.39 1.09
CA LEU A 125 17.62 7.43 1.17
C LEU A 125 18.00 7.19 2.63
N GLY A 126 18.03 5.92 3.02
CA GLY A 126 18.39 5.49 4.37
C GLY A 126 17.26 5.58 5.40
N ARG A 127 16.07 6.02 5.04
CA ARG A 127 14.96 6.22 5.98
C ARG A 127 13.68 5.45 5.67
N GLY A 128 13.72 4.59 4.66
CA GLY A 128 12.56 3.80 4.27
C GLY A 128 11.56 4.56 3.41
N THR A 129 10.40 3.96 3.22
CA THR A 129 9.37 4.47 2.32
C THR A 129 8.00 4.38 2.97
N GLU A 130 7.17 5.41 2.76
CA GLU A 130 5.77 5.43 3.16
C GLU A 130 4.91 5.72 1.94
N ALA A 131 4.01 4.80 1.62
CA ALA A 131 3.01 4.96 0.56
C ALA A 131 1.66 5.15 1.23
N LYS A 132 0.99 6.27 0.94
CA LYS A 132 -0.30 6.61 1.54
C LYS A 132 -1.32 6.91 0.46
N VAL A 133 -2.47 6.27 0.53
CA VAL A 133 -3.59 6.55 -0.36
C VAL A 133 -4.83 6.90 0.45
N THR A 134 -5.56 7.91 0.00
CA THR A 134 -6.76 8.41 0.66
C THR A 134 -7.90 8.45 -0.34
N PHE A 135 -9.05 7.93 0.05
CA PHE A 135 -10.29 8.05 -0.72
C PHE A 135 -11.37 8.66 0.17
N ASP A 136 -12.06 9.67 -0.37
CA ASP A 136 -13.27 10.20 0.26
C ASP A 136 -14.45 9.37 -0.24
N LEU A 137 -15.28 8.94 0.69
CA LEU A 137 -16.40 8.01 0.40
C LEU A 137 -17.74 8.73 0.29
#